data_69da5a0e82b30b933eaee75e7f065484
#
_entry.id   69da5a0e82b30b933eaee75e7f065484
#
_cell.length_a   1.000
_cell.length_b   1.000
_cell.length_c   1.000
_cell.angle_alpha   90.00
_cell.angle_beta   90.00
_cell.angle_gamma   90.00
#
_symmetry.space_group_name_H-M   'P 1'
#
loop_
_entity.id
_entity.type
_entity.pdbx_description
1 polymer ?
#
loop_
_entity_poly.entity_id
_entity_poly.type
_entity_poly.pdbx_seq_one_letter_code
_entity_poly.pdbx_strand_id
1 'polypeptide(L)'
;MQASLYEYLKNTKDTLEQLIVADDKAAKLASSVCSFCDITPFVLPDIRAFYGDDIRSFQEEFFAFKTVLSEFYVCKTKKILITPIRTSLLPFPKPELLQYKTIEFAQSLPLPALRDDLYYFGYEFLDLVELQGEVSVRGDIVDIFPINSPHPYRISLFDDEIDSIKAYDPHTQKTINEELESIRILPAFFYLSHEQYAQIEETVEESEHN
;
A
#
# COMPACT_ATOMS: atom_id res chain seq x y z
N MET A 1 -17.22 -27.24 2.65
CA MET A 1 -16.85 -25.92 2.10
C MET A 1 -15.61 -25.98 1.19
N GLN A 2 -14.44 -26.50 1.62
CA GLN A 2 -13.24 -26.58 0.77
C GLN A 2 -13.46 -27.41 -0.51
N ALA A 3 -14.01 -28.63 -0.39
CA ALA A 3 -14.27 -29.50 -1.55
C ALA A 3 -15.25 -28.83 -2.54
N SER A 4 -16.29 -28.18 -2.04
CA SER A 4 -17.26 -27.49 -2.89
C SER A 4 -16.68 -26.29 -3.62
N LEU A 5 -15.82 -25.50 -2.93
CA LEU A 5 -15.12 -24.38 -3.54
C LEU A 5 -14.10 -24.88 -4.59
N TYR A 6 -13.36 -25.94 -4.29
CA TYR A 6 -12.42 -26.54 -5.23
C TYR A 6 -13.13 -27.04 -6.50
N GLU A 7 -14.21 -27.80 -6.35
CA GLU A 7 -15.01 -28.29 -7.48
C GLU A 7 -15.57 -27.12 -8.31
N TYR A 8 -16.06 -26.07 -7.66
CA TYR A 8 -16.54 -24.87 -8.34
C TYR A 8 -15.46 -24.23 -9.17
N LEU A 9 -14.29 -23.91 -8.55
CA LEU A 9 -13.18 -23.24 -9.22
C LEU A 9 -12.58 -24.07 -10.37
N LYS A 10 -12.57 -25.41 -10.22
CA LYS A 10 -12.07 -26.32 -11.25
C LYS A 10 -13.02 -26.45 -12.45
N ASN A 11 -14.32 -26.39 -12.22
CA ASN A 11 -15.33 -26.62 -13.25
C ASN A 11 -15.87 -25.32 -13.87
N THR A 12 -15.65 -24.18 -13.23
CA THR A 12 -16.11 -22.90 -13.76
C THR A 12 -15.21 -22.45 -14.90
N LYS A 13 -15.84 -22.11 -16.03
CA LYS A 13 -15.18 -21.47 -17.19
C LYS A 13 -15.13 -19.96 -17.06
N ASP A 14 -15.95 -19.41 -16.18
CA ASP A 14 -16.01 -17.97 -15.93
C ASP A 14 -14.82 -17.51 -15.06
N THR A 15 -14.33 -16.33 -15.34
CA THR A 15 -13.32 -15.67 -14.50
C THR A 15 -14.02 -15.13 -13.27
N LEU A 16 -13.89 -15.83 -12.13
CA LEU A 16 -14.28 -15.28 -10.85
C LEU A 16 -13.22 -14.29 -10.40
N GLU A 17 -13.57 -13.01 -10.36
CA GLU A 17 -12.63 -11.95 -9.97
C GLU A 17 -12.63 -11.67 -8.45
N GLN A 18 -13.76 -11.91 -7.79
CA GLN A 18 -13.92 -11.68 -6.36
C GLN A 18 -14.65 -12.81 -5.66
N LEU A 19 -14.20 -13.16 -4.46
CA LEU A 19 -14.82 -14.10 -3.54
C LEU A 19 -15.06 -13.43 -2.20
N ILE A 20 -16.34 -13.27 -1.83
CA ILE A 20 -16.70 -12.73 -0.52
C ILE A 20 -16.79 -13.88 0.48
N VAL A 21 -16.14 -13.72 1.62
CA VAL A 21 -16.05 -14.72 2.69
C VAL A 21 -16.51 -14.13 4.03
N ALA A 22 -16.85 -14.98 4.98
CA ALA A 22 -17.39 -14.53 6.26
C ALA A 22 -16.36 -13.79 7.12
N ASP A 23 -15.12 -14.28 7.17
CA ASP A 23 -14.06 -13.81 8.06
C ASP A 23 -12.65 -14.20 7.56
N ASP A 24 -11.62 -13.79 8.29
CA ASP A 24 -10.21 -14.09 7.99
C ASP A 24 -9.91 -15.58 7.94
N LYS A 25 -10.59 -16.40 8.77
CA LYS A 25 -10.40 -17.85 8.77
C LYS A 25 -10.91 -18.46 7.48
N ALA A 26 -12.07 -18.03 7.02
CA ALA A 26 -12.62 -18.44 5.73
C ALA A 26 -11.75 -17.93 4.57
N ALA A 27 -11.20 -16.71 4.67
CA ALA A 27 -10.30 -16.15 3.68
C ALA A 27 -9.01 -16.97 3.52
N LYS A 28 -8.34 -17.35 4.62
CA LYS A 28 -7.13 -18.21 4.60
C LYS A 28 -7.43 -19.55 3.95
N LEU A 29 -8.59 -20.13 4.28
CA LEU A 29 -9.03 -21.40 3.72
C LEU A 29 -9.28 -21.31 2.20
N ALA A 30 -9.98 -20.26 1.76
CA ALA A 30 -10.25 -20.00 0.36
C ALA A 30 -8.95 -19.75 -0.42
N SER A 31 -8.02 -18.97 0.14
CA SER A 31 -6.70 -18.71 -0.44
C SER A 31 -5.94 -20.00 -0.73
N SER A 32 -5.90 -20.93 0.23
CA SER A 32 -5.27 -22.23 0.02
C SER A 32 -5.90 -23.02 -1.12
N VAL A 33 -7.23 -23.03 -1.23
CA VAL A 33 -7.95 -23.73 -2.32
C VAL A 33 -7.66 -23.07 -3.68
N CYS A 34 -7.64 -21.75 -3.76
CA CYS A 34 -7.32 -21.00 -4.99
C CYS A 34 -5.90 -21.33 -5.48
N SER A 35 -4.92 -21.40 -4.59
CA SER A 35 -3.55 -21.78 -4.93
C SER A 35 -3.45 -23.18 -5.53
N PHE A 36 -4.25 -24.14 -5.06
CA PHE A 36 -4.34 -25.47 -5.66
C PHE A 36 -4.97 -25.49 -7.05
N CYS A 37 -5.67 -24.44 -7.44
CA CYS A 37 -6.31 -24.28 -8.75
C CYS A 37 -5.51 -23.39 -9.71
N ASP A 38 -4.24 -23.12 -9.42
CA ASP A 38 -3.37 -22.19 -10.17
C ASP A 38 -3.97 -20.78 -10.32
N ILE A 39 -4.70 -20.32 -9.29
CA ILE A 39 -5.26 -18.99 -9.21
C ILE A 39 -4.48 -18.23 -8.13
N THR A 40 -3.92 -17.07 -8.46
CA THR A 40 -3.23 -16.21 -7.51
C THR A 40 -4.24 -15.54 -6.56
N PRO A 41 -4.28 -15.89 -5.27
CA PRO A 41 -5.21 -15.28 -4.33
C PRO A 41 -4.63 -13.98 -3.77
N PHE A 42 -5.44 -12.92 -3.77
CA PHE A 42 -5.19 -11.67 -3.06
C PHE A 42 -6.20 -11.56 -1.93
N VAL A 43 -5.72 -11.57 -0.68
CA VAL A 43 -6.58 -11.61 0.50
C VAL A 43 -6.59 -10.24 1.16
N LEU A 44 -7.74 -9.57 1.14
CA LEU A 44 -7.93 -8.32 1.87
C LEU A 44 -8.06 -8.56 3.38
N PRO A 45 -7.57 -7.64 4.23
CA PRO A 45 -7.77 -7.71 5.67
C PRO A 45 -9.26 -7.52 6.03
N ASP A 46 -9.69 -8.05 7.17
CA ASP A 46 -11.02 -7.79 7.75
C ASP A 46 -11.00 -6.44 8.49
N ILE A 47 -11.27 -5.36 7.77
CA ILE A 47 -11.30 -4.00 8.34
C ILE A 47 -12.47 -3.88 9.30
N ARG A 48 -12.17 -3.49 10.56
CA ARG A 48 -13.15 -3.44 11.66
C ARG A 48 -13.58 -2.03 12.01
N ALA A 49 -13.07 -1.02 11.31
CA ALA A 49 -13.46 0.37 11.50
C ALA A 49 -14.96 0.59 11.20
N PHE A 50 -15.63 1.34 12.04
CA PHE A 50 -17.00 1.79 11.86
C PHE A 50 -17.05 3.27 11.51
N TYR A 51 -18.20 3.74 11.03
CA TYR A 51 -18.41 5.15 10.79
C TYR A 51 -18.25 5.95 12.10
N GLY A 52 -17.39 6.96 12.09
CA GLY A 52 -17.07 7.80 13.25
C GLY A 52 -15.87 7.33 14.08
N ASP A 53 -15.27 6.17 13.75
CA ASP A 53 -14.02 5.73 14.38
C ASP A 53 -12.83 6.58 13.89
N ASP A 54 -11.83 6.75 14.76
CA ASP A 54 -10.55 7.33 14.35
C ASP A 54 -9.79 6.34 13.47
N ILE A 55 -9.69 6.66 12.18
CA ILE A 55 -9.04 5.82 11.15
C ILE A 55 -7.59 5.50 11.50
N ARG A 56 -6.90 6.37 12.25
CA ARG A 56 -5.52 6.15 12.68
C ARG A 56 -5.35 4.89 13.52
N SER A 57 -6.38 4.50 14.27
CA SER A 57 -6.39 3.26 15.04
C SER A 57 -6.43 1.99 14.17
N PHE A 58 -6.72 2.11 12.89
CA PHE A 58 -6.82 1.01 11.90
C PHE A 58 -5.83 1.19 10.75
N GLN A 59 -4.79 1.98 10.96
CA GLN A 59 -3.83 2.36 9.91
C GLN A 59 -3.16 1.14 9.28
N GLU A 60 -2.78 0.14 10.07
CA GLU A 60 -2.16 -1.10 9.58
C GLU A 60 -3.10 -1.86 8.64
N GLU A 61 -4.38 -2.02 9.01
CA GLU A 61 -5.37 -2.68 8.16
C GLU A 61 -5.61 -1.91 6.85
N PHE A 62 -5.66 -0.58 6.90
CA PHE A 62 -5.80 0.25 5.71
C PHE A 62 -4.56 0.21 4.81
N PHE A 63 -3.36 0.16 5.37
CA PHE A 63 -2.14 -0.02 4.59
C PHE A 63 -2.08 -1.39 3.93
N ALA A 64 -2.40 -2.45 4.67
CA ALA A 64 -2.51 -3.80 4.12
C ALA A 64 -3.59 -3.89 3.02
N PHE A 65 -4.75 -3.28 3.22
CA PHE A 65 -5.83 -3.20 2.23
C PHE A 65 -5.35 -2.56 0.92
N LYS A 66 -4.71 -1.38 0.99
CA LYS A 66 -4.21 -0.67 -0.18
C LYS A 66 -3.09 -1.45 -0.89
N THR A 67 -2.18 -2.04 -0.13
CA THR A 67 -1.07 -2.84 -0.66
C THR A 67 -1.60 -4.04 -1.44
N VAL A 68 -2.47 -4.85 -0.84
CA VAL A 68 -3.06 -6.03 -1.50
C VAL A 68 -3.87 -5.64 -2.73
N LEU A 69 -4.66 -4.57 -2.64
CA LEU A 69 -5.50 -4.12 -3.75
C LEU A 69 -4.66 -3.57 -4.91
N SER A 70 -3.58 -2.84 -4.63
CA SER A 70 -2.67 -2.35 -5.67
C SER A 70 -1.95 -3.50 -6.40
N GLU A 71 -1.51 -4.52 -5.67
CA GLU A 71 -0.92 -5.73 -6.25
C GLU A 71 -1.94 -6.51 -7.09
N PHE A 72 -3.18 -6.62 -6.61
CA PHE A 72 -4.26 -7.21 -7.39
C PHE A 72 -4.48 -6.49 -8.71
N TYR A 73 -4.52 -5.15 -8.71
CA TYR A 73 -4.73 -4.37 -9.93
C TYR A 73 -3.64 -4.56 -10.98
N VAL A 74 -2.37 -4.60 -10.57
CA VAL A 74 -1.24 -4.74 -11.50
C VAL A 74 -0.98 -6.20 -11.94
N CYS A 75 -1.47 -7.19 -11.21
CA CYS A 75 -1.29 -8.60 -11.52
C CYS A 75 -1.93 -8.94 -12.87
N LYS A 76 -1.20 -9.65 -13.74
CA LYS A 76 -1.64 -10.05 -15.10
C LYS A 76 -1.99 -11.53 -15.21
N THR A 77 -1.69 -12.33 -14.18
CA THR A 77 -2.01 -13.76 -14.16
C THR A 77 -3.47 -14.00 -13.77
N LYS A 78 -3.93 -15.25 -13.85
CA LYS A 78 -5.24 -15.64 -13.31
C LYS A 78 -5.26 -15.38 -11.81
N LYS A 79 -6.13 -14.53 -11.37
CA LYS A 79 -6.18 -13.99 -10.02
C LYS A 79 -7.58 -13.96 -9.45
N ILE A 80 -7.69 -13.86 -8.12
CA ILE A 80 -8.94 -13.69 -7.40
C ILE A 80 -8.71 -12.79 -6.17
N LEU A 81 -9.64 -11.86 -5.95
CA LEU A 81 -9.67 -11.05 -4.76
C LEU A 81 -10.57 -11.72 -3.71
N ILE A 82 -10.00 -12.11 -2.58
CA ILE A 82 -10.74 -12.71 -1.47
C ILE A 82 -11.01 -11.62 -0.44
N THR A 83 -12.29 -11.34 -0.22
CA THR A 83 -12.73 -10.17 0.55
C THR A 83 -13.60 -10.61 1.73
N PRO A 84 -13.19 -10.35 2.98
CA PRO A 84 -14.08 -10.48 4.14
C PRO A 84 -15.31 -9.61 3.99
N ILE A 85 -16.46 -10.10 4.51
CA ILE A 85 -17.76 -9.45 4.27
C ILE A 85 -17.80 -7.98 4.75
N ARG A 86 -17.13 -7.65 5.86
CA ARG A 86 -17.08 -6.26 6.34
C ARG A 86 -16.33 -5.36 5.36
N THR A 87 -15.16 -5.80 4.92
CA THR A 87 -14.35 -5.07 3.95
C THR A 87 -15.05 -4.93 2.59
N SER A 88 -15.89 -5.90 2.21
CA SER A 88 -16.66 -5.80 0.96
C SER A 88 -17.73 -4.70 0.95
N LEU A 89 -18.07 -4.15 2.11
CA LEU A 89 -19.01 -3.03 2.24
C LEU A 89 -18.33 -1.66 2.11
N LEU A 90 -17.01 -1.62 2.12
CA LEU A 90 -16.24 -0.38 1.92
C LEU A 90 -16.15 -0.04 0.42
N PRO A 91 -16.12 1.25 0.06
CA PRO A 91 -15.82 1.64 -1.31
C PRO A 91 -14.38 1.27 -1.67
N PHE A 92 -14.19 0.62 -2.82
CA PHE A 92 -12.86 0.28 -3.30
C PHE A 92 -12.30 1.45 -4.13
N PRO A 93 -11.08 1.90 -3.84
CA PRO A 93 -10.44 2.94 -4.61
C PRO A 93 -10.18 2.47 -6.04
N LYS A 94 -10.26 3.40 -6.99
CA LYS A 94 -9.90 3.12 -8.37
C LYS A 94 -8.39 2.85 -8.49
N PRO A 95 -7.94 2.05 -9.48
CA PRO A 95 -6.53 1.75 -9.69
C PRO A 95 -5.64 3.00 -9.79
N GLU A 96 -6.16 4.09 -10.36
CA GLU A 96 -5.43 5.35 -10.54
C GLU A 96 -5.03 5.99 -9.20
N LEU A 97 -5.78 5.73 -8.13
CA LEU A 97 -5.51 6.24 -6.78
C LEU A 97 -4.47 5.43 -6.01
N LEU A 98 -4.03 4.30 -6.57
CA LEU A 98 -3.07 3.36 -5.97
C LEU A 98 -1.85 3.14 -6.88
N GLN A 99 -1.42 4.18 -7.59
CA GLN A 99 -0.24 4.10 -8.44
C GLN A 99 1.04 4.14 -7.62
N TYR A 100 1.99 3.30 -8.01
CA TYR A 100 3.34 3.31 -7.44
C TYR A 100 4.19 4.43 -8.04
N LYS A 101 4.99 5.08 -7.18
CA LYS A 101 6.17 5.82 -7.61
C LYS A 101 7.37 4.88 -7.53
N THR A 102 8.05 4.70 -8.63
CA THR A 102 9.33 3.97 -8.66
C THR A 102 10.47 4.97 -8.46
N ILE A 103 11.41 4.63 -7.60
CA ILE A 103 12.68 5.35 -7.39
C ILE A 103 13.80 4.39 -7.75
N GLU A 104 14.68 4.79 -8.64
CA GLU A 104 15.75 3.97 -9.20
C GLU A 104 17.12 4.55 -8.87
N PHE A 105 18.13 3.68 -8.70
CA PHE A 105 19.52 4.09 -8.59
C PHE A 105 19.94 4.92 -9.81
N ALA A 106 20.81 5.91 -9.61
CA ALA A 106 21.27 6.86 -10.62
C ALA A 106 20.16 7.68 -11.32
N GLN A 107 18.93 7.66 -10.80
CA GLN A 107 17.85 8.53 -11.26
C GLN A 107 18.12 9.98 -10.79
N SER A 108 17.95 10.95 -11.70
CA SER A 108 17.87 12.36 -11.29
C SER A 108 16.52 12.62 -10.63
N LEU A 109 16.54 12.97 -9.37
CA LEU A 109 15.35 13.20 -8.55
C LEU A 109 15.59 14.38 -7.60
N PRO A 110 15.26 15.63 -8.01
CA PRO A 110 15.40 16.80 -7.15
C PRO A 110 14.67 16.59 -5.82
N LEU A 111 15.38 16.78 -4.73
CA LEU A 111 14.85 16.57 -3.38
C LEU A 111 13.56 17.35 -3.09
N PRO A 112 13.37 18.62 -3.52
CA PRO A 112 12.12 19.34 -3.35
C PRO A 112 10.94 18.63 -4.03
N ALA A 113 11.14 18.13 -5.26
CA ALA A 113 10.10 17.42 -6.00
C ALA A 113 9.72 16.08 -5.31
N LEU A 114 10.72 15.33 -4.82
CA LEU A 114 10.46 14.12 -4.04
C LEU A 114 9.68 14.43 -2.77
N ARG A 115 10.04 15.50 -2.07
CA ARG A 115 9.36 15.92 -0.84
C ARG A 115 7.89 16.26 -1.10
N ASP A 116 7.62 17.01 -2.16
CA ASP A 116 6.26 17.36 -2.57
C ASP A 116 5.45 16.11 -2.92
N ASP A 117 6.01 15.21 -3.71
CA ASP A 117 5.36 13.94 -4.06
C ASP A 117 5.00 13.12 -2.80
N LEU A 118 5.92 13.00 -1.84
CA LEU A 118 5.68 12.25 -0.60
C LEU A 118 4.64 12.92 0.29
N TYR A 119 4.59 14.24 0.31
CA TYR A 119 3.54 14.99 0.99
C TYR A 119 2.16 14.68 0.40
N TYR A 120 2.01 14.77 -0.92
CA TYR A 120 0.76 14.43 -1.60
C TYR A 120 0.40 12.93 -1.57
N PHE A 121 1.41 12.07 -1.35
CA PHE A 121 1.18 10.65 -1.06
C PHE A 121 0.67 10.41 0.37
N GLY A 122 0.63 11.44 1.22
CA GLY A 122 0.15 11.37 2.59
C GLY A 122 1.15 10.74 3.56
N TYR A 123 2.46 10.85 3.26
CA TYR A 123 3.51 10.46 4.21
C TYR A 123 3.67 11.50 5.30
N GLU A 124 3.85 11.04 6.55
CA GLU A 124 4.10 11.88 7.70
C GLU A 124 5.60 12.23 7.81
N PHE A 125 5.91 13.54 7.86
CA PHE A 125 7.28 14.03 7.96
C PHE A 125 7.72 14.13 9.41
N LEU A 126 8.69 13.29 9.81
CA LEU A 126 9.22 13.18 11.16
C LEU A 126 10.76 13.26 11.17
N ASP A 127 11.34 13.44 12.35
CA ASP A 127 12.81 13.45 12.50
C ASP A 127 13.39 12.02 12.43
N LEU A 128 12.62 11.01 12.83
CA LEU A 128 13.00 9.60 12.83
C LEU A 128 11.87 8.75 12.23
N VAL A 129 12.24 7.78 11.40
CA VAL A 129 11.31 6.86 10.74
C VAL A 129 11.32 5.52 11.48
N GLU A 130 10.18 5.13 12.04
CA GLU A 130 9.97 3.90 12.79
C GLU A 130 8.80 3.06 12.26
N LEU A 131 7.76 3.69 11.70
CA LEU A 131 6.55 3.05 11.23
C LEU A 131 6.30 3.27 9.74
N GLN A 132 5.49 2.38 9.15
CA GLN A 132 5.02 2.55 7.77
C GLN A 132 4.24 3.86 7.61
N GLY A 133 4.45 4.54 6.48
CA GLY A 133 3.84 5.84 6.20
C GLY A 133 4.65 7.05 6.69
N GLU A 134 5.79 6.84 7.31
CA GLU A 134 6.67 7.89 7.81
C GLU A 134 7.82 8.18 6.84
N VAL A 135 8.29 9.43 6.86
CA VAL A 135 9.43 9.91 6.09
C VAL A 135 10.25 10.92 6.88
N SER A 136 11.57 10.89 6.74
CA SER A 136 12.51 11.87 7.28
C SER A 136 13.43 12.37 6.17
N VAL A 137 13.65 13.67 6.12
CA VAL A 137 14.55 14.33 5.15
C VAL A 137 15.63 15.10 5.91
N ARG A 138 16.88 14.69 5.77
CA ARG A 138 18.03 15.28 6.47
C ARG A 138 19.19 15.51 5.50
N GLY A 139 19.33 16.75 5.04
CA GLY A 139 20.31 17.07 3.99
C GLY A 139 20.03 16.25 2.73
N ASP A 140 21.01 15.50 2.26
CA ASP A 140 20.92 14.67 1.05
C ASP A 140 20.49 13.22 1.36
N ILE A 141 19.87 12.97 2.53
CA ILE A 141 19.39 11.66 2.96
C ILE A 141 17.87 11.70 3.15
N VAL A 142 17.19 10.76 2.52
CA VAL A 142 15.75 10.52 2.71
C VAL A 142 15.57 9.14 3.30
N ASP A 143 15.07 9.08 4.52
CA ASP A 143 14.60 7.84 5.14
C ASP A 143 13.09 7.75 4.93
N ILE A 144 12.61 6.64 4.40
CA ILE A 144 11.18 6.42 4.14
C ILE A 144 10.77 5.00 4.51
N PHE A 145 9.61 4.84 5.14
CA PHE A 145 9.01 3.52 5.36
C PHE A 145 7.73 3.37 4.51
N PRO A 146 7.86 2.83 3.28
CA PRO A 146 6.71 2.64 2.42
C PRO A 146 5.70 1.67 3.03
N ILE A 147 4.41 1.94 2.85
CA ILE A 147 3.32 1.09 3.37
C ILE A 147 3.30 -0.32 2.75
N ASN A 148 3.93 -0.47 1.60
CA ASN A 148 4.05 -1.73 0.84
C ASN A 148 5.40 -2.44 1.03
N SER A 149 6.17 -2.06 2.07
CA SER A 149 7.46 -2.68 2.38
C SER A 149 7.50 -3.21 3.81
N PRO A 150 8.20 -4.32 4.07
CA PRO A 150 8.45 -4.79 5.44
C PRO A 150 9.55 -4.01 6.16
N HIS A 151 10.32 -3.17 5.43
CA HIS A 151 11.45 -2.41 5.96
C HIS A 151 11.46 -0.99 5.42
N PRO A 152 11.96 -0.02 6.20
CA PRO A 152 12.25 1.31 5.71
C PRO A 152 13.48 1.30 4.80
N TYR A 153 13.56 2.32 3.93
CA TYR A 153 14.68 2.54 3.03
C TYR A 153 15.36 3.86 3.33
N ARG A 154 16.69 3.85 3.26
CA ARG A 154 17.54 5.04 3.25
C ARG A 154 17.99 5.28 1.83
N ILE A 155 17.65 6.46 1.30
CA ILE A 155 18.02 6.94 -0.02
C ILE A 155 19.02 8.05 0.19
N SER A 156 20.23 7.89 -0.34
CA SER A 156 21.25 8.94 -0.34
C SER A 156 21.29 9.57 -1.71
N LEU A 157 21.39 10.91 -1.75
CA LEU A 157 21.53 11.67 -2.97
C LEU A 157 22.92 12.29 -3.04
N PHE A 158 23.43 12.43 -4.24
CA PHE A 158 24.59 13.28 -4.54
C PHE A 158 24.12 14.34 -5.55
N ASP A 159 24.10 15.59 -5.15
CA ASP A 159 23.35 16.66 -5.81
C ASP A 159 21.87 16.22 -5.98
N ASP A 160 21.38 16.14 -7.20
CA ASP A 160 20.02 15.69 -7.54
C ASP A 160 19.95 14.23 -8.04
N GLU A 161 21.03 13.45 -7.88
CA GLU A 161 21.09 12.06 -8.36
C GLU A 161 21.07 11.08 -7.20
N ILE A 162 20.36 9.97 -7.34
CA ILE A 162 20.30 8.91 -6.32
C ILE A 162 21.60 8.11 -6.36
N ASP A 163 22.40 8.26 -5.29
CA ASP A 163 23.70 7.61 -5.10
C ASP A 163 23.56 6.20 -4.48
N SER A 164 22.60 6.00 -3.59
CA SER A 164 22.34 4.66 -3.03
C SER A 164 20.93 4.51 -2.46
N ILE A 165 20.43 3.26 -2.49
CA ILE A 165 19.16 2.85 -1.86
C ILE A 165 19.44 1.62 -1.00
N LYS A 166 19.20 1.70 0.32
CA LYS A 166 19.46 0.60 1.26
C LYS A 166 18.29 0.40 2.21
N ALA A 167 17.87 -0.86 2.41
CA ALA A 167 16.94 -1.15 3.50
C ALA A 167 17.67 -1.17 4.84
N TYR A 168 17.00 -0.75 5.91
CA TYR A 168 17.56 -0.76 7.25
C TYR A 168 16.53 -1.23 8.29
N ASP A 169 17.01 -1.64 9.44
CA ASP A 169 16.19 -1.98 10.59
C ASP A 169 15.81 -0.69 11.35
N PRO A 170 14.52 -0.36 11.52
CA PRO A 170 14.09 0.90 12.11
C PRO A 170 14.51 1.08 13.57
N HIS A 171 14.65 -0.02 14.34
CA HIS A 171 15.01 0.06 15.74
C HIS A 171 16.52 0.20 15.97
N THR A 172 17.34 -0.47 15.15
CA THR A 172 18.79 -0.45 15.28
C THR A 172 19.46 0.56 14.34
N GLN A 173 18.74 1.07 13.37
CA GLN A 173 19.21 1.98 12.30
C GLN A 173 20.33 1.37 11.43
N LYS A 174 20.52 0.04 11.49
CA LYS A 174 21.54 -0.66 10.72
C LYS A 174 21.00 -1.13 9.39
N THR A 175 21.80 -1.00 8.35
CA THR A 175 21.53 -1.60 7.04
C THR A 175 21.40 -3.11 7.15
N ILE A 176 20.39 -3.69 6.53
CA ILE A 176 20.07 -5.13 6.58
C ILE A 176 20.33 -5.86 5.27
N ASN A 177 20.53 -5.16 4.16
CA ASN A 177 20.83 -5.76 2.87
C ASN A 177 21.87 -4.94 2.08
N GLU A 178 22.28 -5.48 0.94
CA GLU A 178 23.08 -4.77 -0.06
C GLU A 178 22.27 -3.63 -0.72
N GLU A 179 22.92 -2.84 -1.55
CA GLU A 179 22.27 -1.79 -2.32
C GLU A 179 21.19 -2.34 -3.25
N LEU A 180 20.11 -1.59 -3.37
CA LEU A 180 18.98 -1.92 -4.20
C LEU A 180 19.01 -1.09 -5.48
N GLU A 181 18.69 -1.71 -6.59
CA GLU A 181 18.54 -1.06 -7.90
C GLU A 181 17.35 -0.13 -7.96
N SER A 182 16.26 -0.50 -7.28
CA SER A 182 15.03 0.29 -7.24
C SER A 182 14.12 -0.08 -6.08
N ILE A 183 13.25 0.87 -5.73
CA ILE A 183 12.13 0.65 -4.82
C ILE A 183 10.84 1.19 -5.41
N ARG A 184 9.71 0.64 -4.95
CA ARG A 184 8.37 1.15 -5.31
C ARG A 184 7.67 1.65 -4.06
N ILE A 185 7.17 2.87 -4.14
CA ILE A 185 6.47 3.55 -3.05
C ILE A 185 5.00 3.67 -3.42
N LEU A 186 4.13 3.11 -2.58
CA LEU A 186 2.68 3.26 -2.69
C LEU A 186 2.23 4.44 -1.84
N PRO A 187 1.22 5.24 -2.26
CA PRO A 187 0.69 6.32 -1.44
C PRO A 187 0.21 5.84 -0.07
N ALA A 188 0.64 6.50 1.00
CA ALA A 188 0.18 6.22 2.36
C ALA A 188 -1.28 6.62 2.55
N PHE A 189 -1.76 7.64 1.82
CA PHE A 189 -3.17 7.96 1.69
C PHE A 189 -3.69 7.50 0.32
N PHE A 190 -3.91 8.40 -0.65
CA PHE A 190 -4.26 8.09 -2.03
C PHE A 190 -3.43 8.98 -2.95
N TYR A 191 -3.18 8.50 -4.19
CA TYR A 191 -2.59 9.35 -5.21
C TYR A 191 -3.64 10.37 -5.66
N LEU A 192 -3.54 11.58 -5.13
CA LEU A 192 -4.42 12.70 -5.49
C LEU A 192 -3.64 13.71 -6.31
N SER A 193 -4.29 14.33 -7.30
CA SER A 193 -3.73 15.51 -7.95
C SER A 193 -3.75 16.70 -6.97
N HIS A 194 -2.91 17.71 -7.22
CA HIS A 194 -2.89 18.94 -6.42
C HIS A 194 -4.28 19.59 -6.32
N GLU A 195 -5.05 19.56 -7.40
CA GLU A 195 -6.41 20.10 -7.44
C GLU A 195 -7.39 19.30 -6.55
N GLN A 196 -7.30 17.96 -6.60
CA GLN A 196 -8.12 17.08 -5.76
C GLN A 196 -7.77 17.24 -4.28
N TYR A 197 -6.49 17.39 -3.96
CA TYR A 197 -6.03 17.61 -2.59
C TYR A 197 -6.59 18.93 -2.05
N ALA A 198 -6.46 20.03 -2.79
CA ALA A 198 -6.99 21.34 -2.42
C ALA A 198 -8.51 21.33 -2.22
N GLN A 199 -9.27 20.60 -3.07
CA GLN A 199 -10.71 20.45 -2.90
C GLN A 199 -11.09 19.73 -1.60
N ILE A 200 -10.30 18.73 -1.19
CA ILE A 200 -10.53 18.02 0.08
C ILE A 200 -10.23 18.94 1.25
N GLU A 201 -9.10 19.68 1.23
CA GLU A 201 -8.76 20.65 2.28
C GLU A 201 -9.87 21.70 2.45
N GLU A 202 -10.35 22.31 1.36
CA GLU A 202 -11.45 23.28 1.40
C GLU A 202 -12.72 22.68 2.03
N THR A 203 -13.07 21.44 1.65
CA THR A 203 -14.26 20.74 2.18
C THR A 203 -14.11 20.45 3.69
N VAL A 204 -12.91 20.09 4.15
CA VAL A 204 -12.64 19.84 5.57
C VAL A 204 -12.74 21.14 6.37
N GLU A 205 -12.10 22.21 5.91
CA GLU A 205 -12.18 23.53 6.57
C GLU A 205 -13.60 24.05 6.69
N GLU A 206 -14.42 23.90 5.64
CA GLU A 206 -15.85 24.27 5.68
C GLU A 206 -16.64 23.43 6.71
N SER A 207 -16.28 22.16 6.88
CA SER A 207 -16.95 21.26 7.83
C SER A 207 -16.61 21.56 9.28
N GLU A 208 -15.43 22.11 9.57
CA GLU A 208 -15.00 22.48 10.92
C GLU A 208 -15.61 23.83 11.37
N HIS A 209 -16.14 24.63 10.45
CA HIS A 209 -16.73 25.93 10.73
C HIS A 209 -18.28 25.90 10.82
N ASN A 210 -18.92 24.76 10.65
CA ASN A 210 -20.34 24.50 10.77
C ASN A 210 -20.67 23.61 11.97
#